data_9194c29a6090c1ad2e72cb7a979ad232
#
_entry.id   9194c29a6090c1ad2e72cb7a979ad232
#
_cell.length_a   1.000
_cell.length_b   1.000
_cell.length_c   1.000
_cell.angle_alpha   90.00
_cell.angle_beta   90.00
_cell.angle_gamma   90.00
#
_symmetry.space_group_name_H-M   'P 1'
#
loop_
_entity.id
_entity.type
_entity.pdbx_description
1 polymer ?
#
loop_
_entity_poly.entity_id
_entity_poly.type
_entity_poly.pdbx_seq_one_letter_code
_entity_poly.pdbx_strand_id
1 'polypeptide(L)'
;MTFDKNPFPEGDADRHALWEMLVRRDIDAFLGQDWSMVEDDFIAESFFGMHAHFLANADAWRLQFPRLEIYRDEWLRQAKETAATRFAEPLREALFRLTNMRDIDVDGDRAVLHKKFDGSVARADGSVDRLKWQTLYFCRKVGGRWKIAGFVGYMPHPLGG
;
A
#
# COMPACT_ATOMS: atom_id res chain seq x y z
N MET A 1 10.24 -7.14 -19.53
CA MET A 1 10.53 -7.20 -18.09
C MET A 1 9.24 -6.99 -17.32
N THR A 2 8.91 -7.89 -16.43
CA THR A 2 7.70 -7.79 -15.64
C THR A 2 8.06 -7.40 -14.21
N PHE A 3 7.44 -6.32 -13.70
CA PHE A 3 7.63 -5.87 -12.33
C PHE A 3 6.62 -6.50 -11.37
N ASP A 4 5.68 -7.27 -11.90
CA ASP A 4 4.62 -7.90 -11.13
C ASP A 4 5.01 -9.26 -10.54
N LYS A 5 6.29 -9.58 -10.55
CA LYS A 5 6.80 -10.82 -9.99
C LYS A 5 7.09 -10.64 -8.49
N ASN A 6 6.54 -11.55 -7.69
CA ASN A 6 6.80 -11.58 -6.25
C ASN A 6 8.30 -11.87 -6.01
N PRO A 7 9.02 -11.00 -5.29
CA PRO A 7 10.45 -11.19 -5.04
C PRO A 7 10.75 -12.28 -4.01
N PHE A 8 9.73 -12.75 -3.28
CA PHE A 8 9.91 -13.78 -2.26
C PHE A 8 9.53 -15.14 -2.82
N PRO A 9 10.33 -16.18 -2.57
CA PRO A 9 9.99 -17.53 -3.01
C PRO A 9 8.79 -18.07 -2.21
N GLU A 10 8.06 -19.02 -2.79
CA GLU A 10 6.93 -19.67 -2.12
C GLU A 10 7.37 -20.37 -0.83
N GLY A 11 8.63 -20.79 -0.74
CA GLY A 11 9.19 -21.39 0.48
C GLY A 11 9.27 -20.42 1.66
N ASP A 12 9.35 -19.11 1.40
CA ASP A 12 9.18 -18.06 2.41
C ASP A 12 7.71 -17.66 2.43
N ALA A 13 6.87 -18.53 2.96
CA ALA A 13 5.42 -18.43 2.81
C ALA A 13 4.85 -17.14 3.38
N ASP A 14 5.38 -16.68 4.51
CA ASP A 14 4.86 -15.48 5.18
C ASP A 14 5.14 -14.22 4.34
N ARG A 15 6.39 -14.02 3.92
CA ARG A 15 6.73 -12.84 3.11
C ARG A 15 6.08 -12.88 1.75
N HIS A 16 6.01 -14.07 1.14
CA HIS A 16 5.31 -14.25 -0.13
C HIS A 16 3.85 -13.82 -0.01
N ALA A 17 3.14 -14.29 1.01
CA ALA A 17 1.72 -13.96 1.24
C ALA A 17 1.52 -12.48 1.53
N LEU A 18 2.38 -11.87 2.33
CA LEU A 18 2.31 -10.44 2.65
C LEU A 18 2.51 -9.58 1.40
N TRP A 19 3.44 -9.96 0.53
CA TRP A 19 3.64 -9.24 -0.73
C TRP A 19 2.42 -9.37 -1.66
N GLU A 20 1.86 -10.58 -1.79
CA GLU A 20 0.66 -10.80 -2.62
C GLU A 20 -0.52 -9.97 -2.10
N MET A 21 -0.68 -9.86 -0.79
CA MET A 21 -1.76 -9.08 -0.18
C MET A 21 -1.57 -7.56 -0.40
N LEU A 22 -0.40 -7.04 -0.08
CA LEU A 22 -0.17 -5.60 -0.01
C LEU A 22 0.34 -4.99 -1.31
N VAL A 23 0.81 -5.79 -2.25
CA VAL A 23 1.25 -5.29 -3.55
C VAL A 23 0.29 -5.73 -4.64
N ARG A 24 0.22 -7.03 -4.95
CA ARG A 24 -0.58 -7.48 -6.10
C ARG A 24 -2.07 -7.25 -5.89
N ARG A 25 -2.63 -7.79 -4.82
CA ARG A 25 -4.09 -7.69 -4.59
C ARG A 25 -4.52 -6.24 -4.37
N ASP A 26 -3.72 -5.47 -3.66
CA ASP A 26 -4.01 -4.05 -3.44
C ASP A 26 -4.02 -3.26 -4.76
N ILE A 27 -3.01 -3.44 -5.60
CA ILE A 27 -2.95 -2.76 -6.90
C ILE A 27 -4.14 -3.17 -7.77
N ASP A 28 -4.42 -4.46 -7.89
CA ASP A 28 -5.50 -4.95 -8.75
C ASP A 28 -6.87 -4.49 -8.24
N ALA A 29 -7.09 -4.52 -6.93
CA ALA A 29 -8.33 -4.02 -6.33
C ALA A 29 -8.50 -2.51 -6.55
N PHE A 30 -7.44 -1.75 -6.35
CA PHE A 30 -7.45 -0.30 -6.51
C PHE A 30 -7.77 0.09 -7.96
N LEU A 31 -7.12 -0.54 -8.92
CA LEU A 31 -7.36 -0.28 -10.34
C LEU A 31 -8.76 -0.69 -10.77
N GLY A 32 -9.32 -1.73 -10.15
CA GLY A 32 -10.71 -2.18 -10.38
C GLY A 32 -11.75 -1.43 -9.57
N GLN A 33 -11.34 -0.51 -8.70
CA GLN A 33 -12.25 0.18 -7.77
C GLN A 33 -13.06 -0.81 -6.94
N ASP A 34 -12.46 -1.95 -6.58
CA ASP A 34 -13.15 -3.06 -5.96
C ASP A 34 -12.63 -3.31 -4.53
N TRP A 35 -13.23 -2.60 -3.57
CA TRP A 35 -12.90 -2.75 -2.16
C TRP A 35 -13.18 -4.18 -1.66
N SER A 36 -14.14 -4.89 -2.24
CA SER A 36 -14.47 -6.24 -1.80
C SER A 36 -13.31 -7.22 -1.94
N MET A 37 -12.36 -6.95 -2.84
CA MET A 37 -11.17 -7.77 -3.00
C MET A 37 -10.22 -7.70 -1.81
N VAL A 38 -10.23 -6.59 -1.06
CA VAL A 38 -9.26 -6.32 0.00
C VAL A 38 -9.89 -6.13 1.38
N GLU A 39 -11.21 -6.06 1.50
CA GLU A 39 -11.84 -5.76 2.79
C GLU A 39 -11.50 -6.79 3.87
N ASP A 40 -11.38 -8.05 3.49
CA ASP A 40 -11.02 -9.12 4.42
C ASP A 40 -9.52 -9.16 4.75
N ASP A 41 -8.73 -8.34 4.07
CA ASP A 41 -7.30 -8.20 4.38
C ASP A 41 -7.07 -7.34 5.62
N PHE A 42 -8.11 -6.71 6.16
CA PHE A 42 -8.00 -5.83 7.32
C PHE A 42 -8.64 -6.43 8.56
N ILE A 43 -8.11 -6.06 9.73
CA ILE A 43 -8.72 -6.38 11.02
C ILE A 43 -9.50 -5.12 11.44
N ALA A 44 -10.82 -5.13 11.22
CA ALA A 44 -11.64 -3.94 11.43
C ALA A 44 -11.66 -3.49 12.90
N GLU A 45 -11.67 -4.44 13.84
CA GLU A 45 -11.80 -4.17 15.26
C GLU A 45 -10.61 -3.41 15.86
N SER A 46 -9.42 -3.58 15.29
CA SER A 46 -8.19 -2.96 15.79
C SER A 46 -7.61 -1.95 14.81
N PHE A 47 -8.30 -1.69 13.71
CA PHE A 47 -7.76 -0.85 12.64
C PHE A 47 -7.45 0.56 13.11
N PHE A 48 -6.31 1.06 12.67
CA PHE A 48 -5.96 2.47 12.74
C PHE A 48 -5.18 2.86 11.48
N GLY A 49 -5.32 4.09 11.04
CA GLY A 49 -4.53 4.63 9.94
C GLY A 49 -4.02 6.02 10.27
N MET A 50 -2.71 6.13 10.43
CA MET A 50 -2.03 7.42 10.59
C MET A 50 -1.66 7.97 9.21
N HIS A 51 -1.79 9.29 9.05
CA HIS A 51 -1.36 9.98 7.84
C HIS A 51 -0.23 10.95 8.18
N ALA A 52 0.93 10.75 7.58
CA ALA A 52 2.12 11.56 7.89
C ALA A 52 2.17 12.86 7.08
N HIS A 53 1.30 13.05 6.09
CA HIS A 53 1.24 14.26 5.26
C HIS A 53 2.58 14.63 4.64
N PHE A 54 3.40 13.62 4.31
CA PHE A 54 4.74 13.76 3.71
C PHE A 54 5.71 14.55 4.60
N LEU A 55 5.45 14.60 5.92
CA LEU A 55 6.28 15.29 6.89
C LEU A 55 7.11 14.29 7.70
N ALA A 56 8.39 14.60 7.89
CA ALA A 56 9.30 13.75 8.66
C ALA A 56 9.05 13.85 10.17
N ASN A 57 8.51 14.97 10.64
CA ASN A 57 8.24 15.17 12.06
C ASN A 57 6.99 14.40 12.47
N ALA A 58 7.17 13.36 13.28
CA ALA A 58 6.06 12.51 13.73
C ALA A 58 5.02 13.28 14.55
N ASP A 59 5.39 14.39 15.18
CA ASP A 59 4.44 15.22 15.95
C ASP A 59 3.37 15.84 15.05
N ALA A 60 3.65 15.95 13.75
CA ALA A 60 2.70 16.49 12.76
C ALA A 60 1.79 15.43 12.16
N TRP A 61 2.03 14.16 12.44
CA TRP A 61 1.22 13.07 11.89
C TRP A 61 -0.15 13.04 12.57
N ARG A 62 -1.17 12.56 11.82
CA ARG A 62 -2.55 12.57 12.28
C ARG A 62 -3.15 11.16 12.26
N LEU A 63 -3.98 10.86 13.27
CA LEU A 63 -4.84 9.68 13.22
C LEU A 63 -6.05 10.02 12.33
N GLN A 64 -5.82 10.00 11.03
CA GLN A 64 -6.82 10.41 10.04
C GLN A 64 -7.89 9.36 9.82
N PHE A 65 -7.52 8.09 10.01
CA PHE A 65 -8.41 6.96 9.79
C PHE A 65 -8.55 6.14 11.08
N PRO A 66 -9.36 6.63 12.04
CA PRO A 66 -9.54 5.91 13.31
C PRO A 66 -10.40 4.65 13.16
N ARG A 67 -11.10 4.51 12.04
CA ARG A 67 -11.91 3.32 11.72
C ARG A 67 -11.72 2.92 10.27
N LEU A 68 -11.91 1.63 9.99
CA LEU A 68 -11.67 1.08 8.67
C LEU A 68 -12.57 1.70 7.59
N GLU A 69 -13.85 1.96 7.90
CA GLU A 69 -14.77 2.53 6.93
C GLU A 69 -14.38 3.94 6.47
N ILE A 70 -13.70 4.71 7.31
CA ILE A 70 -13.20 6.03 6.92
C ILE A 70 -12.06 5.88 5.91
N TYR A 71 -11.17 4.92 6.14
CA TYR A 71 -10.10 4.61 5.20
C TYR A 71 -10.66 4.05 3.89
N ARG A 72 -11.62 3.13 3.98
CA ARG A 72 -12.29 2.57 2.81
C ARG A 72 -12.84 3.67 1.89
N ASP A 73 -13.52 4.65 2.47
CA ASP A 73 -14.15 5.73 1.68
C ASP A 73 -13.10 6.58 0.98
N GLU A 74 -11.97 6.88 1.64
CA GLU A 74 -10.85 7.61 1.04
C GLU A 74 -10.17 6.76 -0.05
N TRP A 75 -9.97 5.47 0.20
CA TRP A 75 -9.39 4.54 -0.77
C TRP A 75 -10.25 4.48 -2.05
N LEU A 76 -11.57 4.36 -1.88
CA LEU A 76 -12.50 4.34 -3.01
C LEU A 76 -12.52 5.68 -3.76
N ARG A 77 -12.43 6.79 -3.05
CA ARG A 77 -12.36 8.11 -3.68
C ARG A 77 -11.11 8.23 -4.54
N GLN A 78 -9.96 7.82 -4.03
CA GLN A 78 -8.70 7.84 -4.77
C GLN A 78 -8.74 6.89 -5.96
N ALA A 79 -9.31 5.70 -5.79
CA ALA A 79 -9.43 4.73 -6.87
C ALA A 79 -10.30 5.25 -8.02
N LYS A 80 -11.41 5.90 -7.69
CA LYS A 80 -12.31 6.53 -8.67
C LYS A 80 -11.60 7.66 -9.42
N GLU A 81 -10.89 8.52 -8.71
CA GLU A 81 -10.13 9.62 -9.31
C GLU A 81 -9.03 9.09 -10.24
N THR A 82 -8.33 8.06 -9.83
CA THR A 82 -7.29 7.42 -10.63
C THR A 82 -7.88 6.80 -11.90
N ALA A 83 -9.02 6.14 -11.80
CA ALA A 83 -9.71 5.53 -12.95
C ALA A 83 -10.17 6.58 -13.96
N ALA A 84 -10.47 7.80 -13.51
CA ALA A 84 -10.88 8.90 -14.37
C ALA A 84 -9.68 9.63 -15.00
N THR A 85 -8.47 9.33 -14.57
CA THR A 85 -7.24 9.96 -15.06
C THR A 85 -6.69 9.18 -16.26
N ARG A 86 -6.27 9.88 -17.31
CA ARG A 86 -5.67 9.26 -18.49
C ARG A 86 -4.15 9.30 -18.37
N PHE A 87 -3.53 8.13 -18.42
CA PHE A 87 -2.08 7.99 -18.36
C PHE A 87 -1.51 7.68 -19.75
N ALA A 88 -0.26 8.11 -19.97
CA ALA A 88 0.46 7.88 -21.23
C ALA A 88 1.09 6.49 -21.31
N GLU A 89 1.09 5.75 -20.21
CA GLU A 89 1.63 4.39 -20.11
C GLU A 89 0.65 3.49 -19.36
N PRO A 90 0.76 2.15 -19.49
CA PRO A 90 -0.08 1.24 -18.73
C PRO A 90 0.12 1.43 -17.22
N LEU A 91 -0.92 1.86 -16.53
CA LEU A 91 -0.83 2.24 -15.13
C LEU A 91 -0.46 1.05 -14.22
N ARG A 92 -1.02 -0.13 -14.49
CA ARG A 92 -0.71 -1.32 -13.70
C ARG A 92 0.79 -1.63 -13.69
N GLU A 93 1.39 -1.63 -14.88
CA GLU A 93 2.83 -1.86 -15.01
C GLU A 93 3.64 -0.79 -14.28
N ALA A 94 3.24 0.47 -14.41
CA ALA A 94 3.90 1.58 -13.74
C ALA A 94 3.82 1.44 -12.22
N LEU A 95 2.66 1.09 -11.66
CA LEU A 95 2.49 0.92 -10.22
C LEU A 95 3.36 -0.21 -9.67
N PHE A 96 3.43 -1.35 -10.37
CA PHE A 96 4.35 -2.42 -9.97
C PHE A 96 5.81 -1.99 -10.05
N ARG A 97 6.18 -1.26 -11.10
CA ARG A 97 7.55 -0.80 -11.31
C ARG A 97 8.03 0.12 -10.18
N LEU A 98 7.17 1.02 -9.72
CA LEU A 98 7.56 2.02 -8.71
C LEU A 98 7.35 1.56 -7.27
N THR A 99 6.70 0.41 -7.07
CA THR A 99 6.44 -0.14 -5.74
C THR A 99 7.56 -1.08 -5.32
N ASN A 100 8.08 -0.86 -4.11
CA ASN A 100 9.09 -1.73 -3.50
C ASN A 100 8.64 -2.10 -2.10
N MET A 101 8.49 -3.40 -1.83
CA MET A 101 8.15 -3.91 -0.49
C MET A 101 9.01 -5.14 -0.20
N ARG A 102 10.26 -4.90 0.16
CA ARG A 102 11.23 -5.96 0.47
C ARG A 102 11.62 -6.00 1.94
N ASP A 103 11.42 -4.88 2.66
CA ASP A 103 11.71 -4.79 4.08
C ASP A 103 10.51 -5.30 4.87
N ILE A 104 10.50 -6.59 5.14
CA ILE A 104 9.45 -7.28 5.87
C ILE A 104 10.06 -8.01 7.06
N ASP A 105 9.71 -7.57 8.26
CA ASP A 105 10.17 -8.15 9.50
C ASP A 105 9.05 -9.03 10.08
N VAL A 106 9.29 -10.33 10.17
CA VAL A 106 8.29 -11.33 10.60
C VAL A 106 8.79 -12.01 11.86
N ASP A 107 7.93 -12.06 12.87
CA ASP A 107 8.17 -12.83 14.08
C ASP A 107 6.86 -13.56 14.47
N GLY A 108 6.81 -14.86 14.22
CA GLY A 108 5.63 -15.67 14.49
C GLY A 108 4.41 -15.19 13.70
N ASP A 109 3.38 -14.74 14.41
CA ASP A 109 2.14 -14.24 13.82
C ASP A 109 2.08 -12.72 13.70
N ARG A 110 3.23 -12.04 13.82
CA ARG A 110 3.35 -10.57 13.69
C ARG A 110 4.29 -10.21 12.57
N ALA A 111 3.99 -9.10 11.90
CA ALA A 111 4.89 -8.55 10.89
C ALA A 111 4.81 -7.03 10.88
N VAL A 112 5.97 -6.42 10.64
CA VAL A 112 6.08 -4.99 10.35
C VAL A 112 6.78 -4.88 9.02
N LEU A 113 6.24 -4.08 8.12
CA LEU A 113 6.78 -4.01 6.78
C LEU A 113 6.69 -2.59 6.19
N HIS A 114 7.63 -2.30 5.30
CA HIS A 114 7.70 -1.02 4.60
C HIS A 114 7.27 -1.20 3.15
N LYS A 115 6.22 -0.50 2.74
CA LYS A 115 5.84 -0.40 1.34
C LYS A 115 6.27 0.97 0.84
N LYS A 116 7.19 0.97 -0.12
CA LYS A 116 7.82 2.19 -0.62
C LYS A 116 7.41 2.44 -2.06
N PHE A 117 7.05 3.69 -2.35
CA PHE A 117 6.81 4.14 -3.70
C PHE A 117 7.93 5.10 -4.09
N ASP A 118 8.55 4.84 -5.24
CA ASP A 118 9.60 5.71 -5.77
C ASP A 118 9.58 5.65 -7.29
N GLY A 119 8.97 6.66 -7.89
CA GLY A 119 8.91 6.74 -9.34
C GLY A 119 7.89 7.74 -9.82
N SER A 120 7.71 7.75 -11.13
CA SER A 120 6.80 8.67 -11.80
C SER A 120 5.95 7.94 -12.81
N VAL A 121 4.74 8.46 -13.04
CA VAL A 121 3.83 7.97 -14.07
C VAL A 121 3.45 9.15 -14.95
N ALA A 122 3.67 9.00 -16.27
CA ALA A 122 3.34 10.05 -17.24
C ALA A 122 1.83 10.06 -17.50
N ARG A 123 1.23 11.25 -17.44
CA ARG A 123 -0.16 11.47 -17.84
C ARG A 123 -0.27 11.75 -19.33
N ALA A 124 -1.42 11.49 -19.90
CA ALA A 124 -1.68 11.72 -21.32
C ALA A 124 -1.58 13.21 -21.72
N ASP A 125 -1.78 14.12 -20.77
CA ASP A 125 -1.68 15.58 -21.02
C ASP A 125 -0.24 16.11 -20.97
N GLY A 126 0.75 15.24 -20.78
CA GLY A 126 2.16 15.60 -20.68
C GLY A 126 2.65 15.90 -19.28
N SER A 127 1.75 15.98 -18.31
CA SER A 127 2.16 16.11 -16.91
C SER A 127 2.62 14.77 -16.33
N VAL A 128 3.21 14.80 -15.15
CA VAL A 128 3.79 13.62 -14.50
C VAL A 128 3.32 13.56 -13.06
N ASP A 129 2.81 12.40 -12.66
CA ASP A 129 2.54 12.10 -11.25
C ASP A 129 3.79 11.50 -10.64
N ARG A 130 4.29 12.12 -9.58
CA ARG A 130 5.42 11.60 -8.84
C ARG A 130 4.95 10.93 -7.56
N LEU A 131 5.29 9.66 -7.40
CA LEU A 131 5.02 8.89 -6.20
C LEU A 131 6.34 8.67 -5.46
N LYS A 132 6.49 9.33 -4.33
CA LYS A 132 7.71 9.22 -3.53
C LYS A 132 7.36 9.32 -2.05
N TRP A 133 6.85 8.21 -1.51
CA TRP A 133 6.51 8.10 -0.10
C TRP A 133 6.57 6.65 0.33
N GLN A 134 6.42 6.42 1.63
CA GLN A 134 6.40 5.08 2.18
C GLN A 134 5.29 4.93 3.21
N THR A 135 4.87 3.69 3.38
CA THR A 135 3.89 3.30 4.39
C THR A 135 4.48 2.17 5.23
N LEU A 136 4.35 2.30 6.54
CA LEU A 136 4.67 1.25 7.49
C LEU A 136 3.38 0.52 7.84
N TYR A 137 3.33 -0.78 7.56
CA TYR A 137 2.17 -1.61 7.89
C TYR A 137 2.46 -2.49 9.09
N PHE A 138 1.44 -2.62 9.95
CA PHE A 138 1.43 -3.54 11.07
C PHE A 138 0.47 -4.67 10.75
N CYS A 139 0.99 -5.89 10.64
CA CYS A 139 0.19 -7.04 10.23
C CYS A 139 0.18 -8.11 11.31
N ARG A 140 -0.88 -8.88 11.33
CA ARG A 140 -1.06 -10.00 12.26
C ARG A 140 -1.69 -11.17 11.52
N LYS A 141 -1.23 -12.38 11.84
CA LYS A 141 -1.83 -13.60 11.30
C LYS A 141 -3.02 -14.01 12.17
N VAL A 142 -4.18 -14.12 11.56
CA VAL A 142 -5.42 -14.50 12.24
C VAL A 142 -6.01 -15.71 11.50
N GLY A 143 -6.18 -16.83 12.21
CA GLY A 143 -6.70 -18.03 11.59
C GLY A 143 -5.85 -18.52 10.42
N GLY A 144 -4.54 -18.38 10.52
CA GLY A 144 -3.60 -18.78 9.47
C GLY A 144 -3.47 -17.81 8.30
N ARG A 145 -4.16 -16.68 8.34
CA ARG A 145 -4.16 -15.67 7.26
C ARG A 145 -3.58 -14.35 7.75
N TRP A 146 -2.64 -13.78 7.00
CA TRP A 146 -2.12 -12.44 7.29
C TRP A 146 -3.17 -11.37 7.04
N LYS A 147 -3.29 -10.43 7.98
CA LYS A 147 -4.20 -9.29 7.91
C LYS A 147 -3.52 -8.02 8.40
N ILE A 148 -4.02 -6.88 7.93
CA ILE A 148 -3.50 -5.57 8.27
C ILE A 148 -4.22 -5.09 9.54
N ALA A 149 -3.45 -4.85 10.62
CA ALA A 149 -3.97 -4.31 11.87
C ALA A 149 -4.01 -2.77 11.84
N GLY A 150 -3.10 -2.15 11.10
CA GLY A 150 -3.05 -0.70 10.97
C GLY A 150 -1.83 -0.27 10.18
N PHE A 151 -1.71 1.04 9.95
CA PHE A 151 -0.58 1.58 9.20
C PHE A 151 -0.25 3.01 9.59
N VAL A 152 0.96 3.43 9.25
CA VAL A 152 1.36 4.83 9.15
C VAL A 152 1.73 5.08 7.70
N GLY A 153 0.93 5.88 7.00
CA GLY A 153 1.08 6.11 5.58
C GLY A 153 1.54 7.51 5.24
N TYR A 154 1.94 7.68 3.99
CA TYR A 154 2.36 8.95 3.42
C TYR A 154 3.52 9.59 4.17
N MET A 155 4.45 8.77 4.65
CA MET A 155 5.72 9.24 5.17
C MET A 155 6.65 9.61 4.01
N PRO A 156 7.55 10.60 4.18
CA PRO A 156 8.54 10.88 3.14
C PRO A 156 9.43 9.66 2.88
N HIS A 157 9.97 9.58 1.67
CA HIS A 157 10.89 8.51 1.30
C HIS A 157 12.13 9.12 0.63
N PRO A 158 13.31 9.05 1.26
CA PRO A 158 13.59 8.50 2.60
C PRO A 158 12.98 9.35 3.72
N LEU A 159 12.84 8.75 4.91
CA LEU A 159 12.13 9.39 6.02
C LEU A 159 12.76 10.70 6.46
N GLY A 160 14.06 10.80 6.45
CA GLY A 160 14.80 12.01 6.83
C GLY A 160 15.09 12.95 5.68
N GLY A 161 14.55 12.67 4.50
CA GLY A 161 14.88 13.39 3.28
C GLY A 161 14.02 14.59 2.95
#